data_b85b8dc377091994cc5d70a6fc25cb49
#
_entry.id   b85b8dc377091994cc5d70a6fc25cb49
#
_cell.length_a   1.000
_cell.length_b   1.000
_cell.length_c   1.000
_cell.angle_alpha   90.00
_cell.angle_beta   90.00
_cell.angle_gamma   90.00
#
_symmetry.space_group_name_H-M   'P 1'
#
loop_
_entity.id
_entity.type
_entity.pdbx_description
1 polymer ?
#
loop_
_entity_poly.entity_id
_entity_poly.type
_entity_poly.pdbx_seq_one_letter_code
_entity_poly.pdbx_strand_id
1 'polypeptide(L)'
;MDKALNDFTGLIRRAVEDYGMIQDSDRVAVGVSGGKDSLVLLLALDRLRKYYPKQFELEAVTIELGFDGMDFSPVAELCARLDVPYTCVKTDIKQIVFDVRKEDNPCSLCAKMRRGALSNLLRERGINKLALGHHFDDAVETFMMSLLFEGRLSCFQPVTYLDRTGVTQIRPLIYTGEQRIANLARQLELPIVENPCPQDKGSKRYEIKQLLKMLGKDYPDMRSKIFGAMQRLPLDGWAPER
;
A
#
# COMPACT_ATOMS: atom_id res chain seq x y z
N MET A 1 -15.80 -16.11 8.87
CA MET A 1 -14.45 -15.57 8.68
C MET A 1 -13.92 -15.88 7.26
N ASP A 2 -13.85 -17.13 6.85
CA ASP A 2 -13.30 -17.52 5.54
C ASP A 2 -14.02 -16.95 4.31
N LYS A 3 -15.36 -16.84 4.31
CA LYS A 3 -16.10 -16.34 3.16
C LYS A 3 -15.78 -14.87 2.84
N ALA A 4 -15.77 -13.99 3.85
CA ALA A 4 -15.46 -12.56 3.65
C ALA A 4 -14.04 -12.34 3.12
N LEU A 5 -13.07 -13.07 3.65
CA LEU A 5 -11.68 -13.02 3.17
C LEU A 5 -11.55 -13.60 1.75
N ASN A 6 -12.28 -14.67 1.42
CA ASN A 6 -12.28 -15.25 0.08
C ASN A 6 -12.87 -14.28 -0.96
N ASP A 7 -14.02 -13.67 -0.65
CA ASP A 7 -14.67 -12.68 -1.53
C ASP A 7 -13.77 -11.43 -1.71
N PHE A 8 -13.04 -11.05 -0.66
CA PHE A 8 -12.07 -9.98 -0.72
C PHE A 8 -10.86 -10.35 -1.59
N THR A 9 -10.31 -11.54 -1.39
CA THR A 9 -9.15 -12.04 -2.16
C THR A 9 -9.46 -12.18 -3.65
N GLY A 10 -10.72 -12.39 -4.03
CA GLY A 10 -11.16 -12.37 -5.44
C GLY A 10 -10.87 -11.04 -6.14
N LEU A 11 -11.03 -9.89 -5.47
CA LEU A 11 -10.66 -8.58 -6.04
C LEU A 11 -9.14 -8.41 -6.16
N ILE A 12 -8.40 -8.93 -5.18
CA ILE A 12 -6.92 -8.92 -5.22
C ILE A 12 -6.43 -9.75 -6.39
N ARG A 13 -6.96 -10.97 -6.53
CA ARG A 13 -6.65 -11.85 -7.67
C ARG A 13 -6.89 -11.15 -9.00
N ARG A 14 -8.05 -10.52 -9.16
CA ARG A 14 -8.39 -9.76 -10.36
C ARG A 14 -7.36 -8.66 -10.66
N ALA A 15 -6.98 -7.86 -9.67
CA ALA A 15 -5.96 -6.82 -9.84
C ALA A 15 -4.60 -7.41 -10.21
N VAL A 16 -4.21 -8.53 -9.58
CA VAL A 16 -2.97 -9.24 -9.87
C VAL A 16 -2.94 -9.76 -11.31
N GLU A 17 -4.06 -10.29 -11.79
CA GLU A 17 -4.21 -10.82 -13.16
C GLU A 17 -4.28 -9.68 -14.20
N ASP A 18 -5.15 -8.68 -13.99
CA ASP A 18 -5.37 -7.56 -14.92
C ASP A 18 -4.10 -6.74 -15.17
N TYR A 19 -3.20 -6.64 -14.19
CA TYR A 19 -1.96 -5.84 -14.27
C TYR A 19 -0.68 -6.70 -14.28
N GLY A 20 -0.79 -8.01 -14.44
CA GLY A 20 0.38 -8.91 -14.48
C GLY A 20 1.32 -8.80 -13.28
N MET A 21 0.78 -8.49 -12.06
CA MET A 21 1.56 -8.09 -10.90
C MET A 21 2.50 -9.17 -10.38
N ILE A 22 2.08 -10.45 -10.44
CA ILE A 22 2.80 -11.60 -9.89
C ILE A 22 3.03 -12.63 -10.98
N GLN A 23 4.27 -13.08 -11.11
CA GLN A 23 4.70 -14.13 -12.00
C GLN A 23 5.12 -15.38 -11.22
N ASP A 24 5.34 -16.47 -11.92
CA ASP A 24 5.85 -17.69 -11.29
C ASP A 24 7.24 -17.48 -10.72
N SER A 25 7.51 -18.05 -9.53
CA SER A 25 8.78 -17.92 -8.81
C SER A 25 9.11 -16.50 -8.31
N ASP A 26 8.15 -15.56 -8.31
CA ASP A 26 8.36 -14.23 -7.70
C ASP A 26 8.56 -14.34 -6.19
N ARG A 27 9.44 -13.48 -5.66
CA ARG A 27 9.63 -13.25 -4.22
C ARG A 27 9.00 -11.92 -3.85
N VAL A 28 7.86 -11.99 -3.19
CA VAL A 28 7.01 -10.83 -2.88
C VAL A 28 7.20 -10.42 -1.43
N ALA A 29 7.66 -9.20 -1.17
CA ALA A 29 7.59 -8.59 0.15
C ALA A 29 6.33 -7.72 0.27
N VAL A 30 5.61 -7.85 1.37
CA VAL A 30 4.57 -6.89 1.75
C VAL A 30 5.19 -5.82 2.64
N GLY A 31 5.09 -4.56 2.23
CA GLY A 31 5.49 -3.43 3.07
C GLY A 31 4.43 -3.20 4.16
N VAL A 32 4.67 -3.73 5.36
CA VAL A 32 3.74 -3.64 6.49
C VAL A 32 4.05 -2.38 7.31
N SER A 33 3.13 -1.41 7.27
CA SER A 33 3.24 -0.18 8.07
C SER A 33 2.61 -0.28 9.46
N GLY A 34 1.96 -1.40 9.76
CA GLY A 34 1.09 -1.56 10.94
C GLY A 34 -0.34 -1.07 10.72
N GLY A 35 -0.62 -0.28 9.70
CA GLY A 35 -1.96 0.18 9.37
C GLY A 35 -2.84 -0.91 8.74
N LYS A 36 -4.17 -0.72 8.84
CA LYS A 36 -5.20 -1.65 8.36
C LYS A 36 -4.97 -2.15 6.92
N ASP A 37 -4.56 -1.24 6.02
CA ASP A 37 -4.44 -1.55 4.58
C ASP A 37 -3.30 -2.54 4.32
N SER A 38 -2.15 -2.34 4.97
CA SER A 38 -1.00 -3.23 4.83
C SER A 38 -1.22 -4.61 5.47
N LEU A 39 -1.94 -4.67 6.59
CA LEU A 39 -2.28 -5.92 7.25
C LEU A 39 -3.30 -6.74 6.46
N VAL A 40 -4.32 -6.08 5.92
CA VAL A 40 -5.31 -6.73 5.04
C VAL A 40 -4.65 -7.22 3.75
N LEU A 41 -3.72 -6.44 3.18
CA LEU A 41 -2.94 -6.87 2.01
C LEU A 41 -2.14 -8.14 2.31
N LEU A 42 -1.45 -8.19 3.45
CA LEU A 42 -0.68 -9.36 3.88
C LEU A 42 -1.55 -10.61 3.95
N LEU A 43 -2.71 -10.53 4.63
CA LEU A 43 -3.65 -11.64 4.73
C LEU A 43 -4.19 -12.09 3.38
N ALA A 44 -4.54 -11.12 2.51
CA ALA A 44 -5.08 -11.43 1.21
C ALA A 44 -4.06 -12.10 0.28
N LEU A 45 -2.79 -11.67 0.33
CA LEU A 45 -1.71 -12.32 -0.43
C LEU A 45 -1.33 -13.67 0.16
N ASP A 46 -1.33 -13.84 1.49
CA ASP A 46 -1.18 -15.17 2.11
C ASP A 46 -2.28 -16.13 1.69
N ARG A 47 -3.54 -15.65 1.67
CA ARG A 47 -4.65 -16.45 1.18
C ARG A 47 -4.50 -16.77 -0.29
N LEU A 48 -4.13 -15.78 -1.13
CA LEU A 48 -3.97 -15.93 -2.56
C LEU A 48 -2.91 -16.99 -2.90
N ARG A 49 -1.72 -16.95 -2.28
CA ARG A 49 -0.60 -17.87 -2.58
C ARG A 49 -0.97 -19.35 -2.45
N LYS A 50 -2.01 -19.68 -1.64
CA LYS A 50 -2.44 -21.06 -1.37
C LYS A 50 -3.19 -21.71 -2.53
N TYR A 51 -3.74 -20.92 -3.47
CA TYR A 51 -4.51 -21.44 -4.60
C TYR A 51 -4.24 -20.73 -5.94
N TYR A 52 -3.35 -19.75 -5.96
CA TYR A 52 -2.99 -19.05 -7.18
C TYR A 52 -2.17 -19.95 -8.10
N PRO A 53 -2.45 -19.97 -9.42
CA PRO A 53 -1.75 -20.87 -10.35
C PRO A 53 -0.24 -20.64 -10.43
N LYS A 54 0.21 -19.38 -10.26
CA LYS A 54 1.63 -19.02 -10.24
C LYS A 54 2.14 -19.10 -8.78
N GLN A 55 3.19 -19.88 -8.60
CA GLN A 55 3.81 -20.05 -7.28
C GLN A 55 4.68 -18.84 -6.97
N PHE A 56 4.56 -18.27 -5.76
CA PHE A 56 5.39 -17.17 -5.29
C PHE A 56 5.68 -17.28 -3.79
N GLU A 57 6.84 -16.79 -3.39
CA GLU A 57 7.20 -16.65 -1.98
C GLU A 57 6.64 -15.33 -1.43
N LEU A 58 6.26 -15.34 -0.15
CA LEU A 58 5.71 -14.17 0.55
C LEU A 58 6.49 -13.90 1.82
N GLU A 59 6.95 -12.66 2.01
CA GLU A 59 7.50 -12.20 3.30
C GLU A 59 6.91 -10.84 3.68
N ALA A 60 6.93 -10.51 4.95
CA ALA A 60 6.45 -9.24 5.48
C ALA A 60 7.63 -8.40 5.99
N VAL A 61 7.63 -7.10 5.65
CA VAL A 61 8.72 -6.17 6.01
C VAL A 61 8.16 -4.89 6.60
N THR A 62 8.65 -4.51 7.76
CA THR A 62 8.39 -3.21 8.40
C THR A 62 9.66 -2.39 8.47
N ILE A 63 9.59 -1.12 8.11
CA ILE A 63 10.60 -0.11 8.43
C ILE A 63 10.06 0.70 9.62
N GLU A 64 10.59 0.44 10.79
CA GLU A 64 10.27 1.15 12.01
C GLU A 64 10.98 2.52 11.99
N LEU A 65 10.21 3.59 12.15
CA LEU A 65 10.69 4.96 11.97
C LEU A 65 11.34 5.56 13.22
N GLY A 66 11.31 4.86 14.35
CA GLY A 66 11.86 5.32 15.64
C GLY A 66 10.94 6.26 16.41
N PHE A 67 9.63 6.21 16.18
CA PHE A 67 8.65 6.89 17.04
C PHE A 67 8.41 6.09 18.32
N ASP A 68 8.31 6.78 19.44
CA ASP A 68 8.02 6.17 20.73
C ASP A 68 6.58 5.59 20.74
N GLY A 69 6.39 4.46 21.40
CA GLY A 69 5.09 3.80 21.55
C GLY A 69 4.63 2.95 20.36
N MET A 70 5.44 2.81 19.31
CA MET A 70 5.15 1.85 18.24
C MET A 70 5.61 0.45 18.64
N ASP A 71 4.66 -0.47 18.78
CA ASP A 71 4.93 -1.88 19.06
C ASP A 71 4.47 -2.75 17.89
N PHE A 72 5.42 -3.40 17.22
CA PHE A 72 5.16 -4.32 16.12
C PHE A 72 5.15 -5.80 16.53
N SER A 73 5.23 -6.10 17.83
CA SER A 73 5.15 -7.48 18.33
C SER A 73 3.85 -8.19 17.91
N PRO A 74 2.67 -7.55 17.96
CA PRO A 74 1.44 -8.18 17.50
C PRO A 74 1.42 -8.46 15.98
N VAL A 75 2.14 -7.66 15.21
CA VAL A 75 2.34 -7.92 13.76
C VAL A 75 3.25 -9.12 13.55
N ALA A 76 4.32 -9.24 14.33
CA ALA A 76 5.21 -10.41 14.28
C ALA A 76 4.46 -11.71 14.64
N GLU A 77 3.61 -11.68 15.67
CA GLU A 77 2.75 -12.80 16.04
C GLU A 77 1.75 -13.17 14.94
N LEU A 78 1.15 -12.18 14.26
CA LEU A 78 0.29 -12.41 13.10
C LEU A 78 1.05 -13.12 11.99
N CYS A 79 2.25 -12.63 11.64
CA CYS A 79 3.09 -13.25 10.61
C CYS A 79 3.48 -14.69 10.98
N ALA A 80 3.83 -14.95 12.24
CA ALA A 80 4.13 -16.31 12.72
C ALA A 80 2.92 -17.25 12.56
N ARG A 81 1.71 -16.79 12.88
CA ARG A 81 0.48 -17.60 12.68
C ARG A 81 0.18 -17.90 11.20
N LEU A 82 0.62 -17.02 10.30
CA LEU A 82 0.44 -17.18 8.85
C LEU A 82 1.56 -18.00 8.20
N ASP A 83 2.60 -18.36 8.94
CA ASP A 83 3.83 -18.94 8.40
C ASP A 83 4.42 -18.04 7.29
N VAL A 84 4.51 -16.73 7.59
CA VAL A 84 5.10 -15.70 6.74
C VAL A 84 6.33 -15.15 7.44
N PRO A 85 7.54 -15.24 6.84
CA PRO A 85 8.74 -14.60 7.37
C PRO A 85 8.52 -13.10 7.59
N TYR A 86 8.95 -12.59 8.74
CA TYR A 86 8.78 -11.19 9.10
C TYR A 86 10.11 -10.53 9.46
N THR A 87 10.34 -9.35 8.93
CA THR A 87 11.52 -8.53 9.27
C THR A 87 11.08 -7.13 9.64
N CYS A 88 11.45 -6.70 10.84
CA CYS A 88 11.31 -5.32 11.30
C CYS A 88 12.69 -4.66 11.35
N VAL A 89 12.91 -3.66 10.48
CA VAL A 89 14.16 -2.88 10.44
C VAL A 89 13.97 -1.62 11.27
N LYS A 90 14.69 -1.54 12.38
CA LYS A 90 14.73 -0.34 13.21
C LYS A 90 15.57 0.74 12.54
N THR A 91 15.08 1.97 12.53
CA THR A 91 15.78 3.12 11.94
C THR A 91 15.64 4.37 12.81
N ASP A 92 16.56 5.30 12.64
CA ASP A 92 16.55 6.61 13.31
C ASP A 92 15.90 7.69 12.44
N ILE A 93 14.96 7.32 11.56
CA ILE A 93 14.35 8.25 10.58
C ILE A 93 13.63 9.40 11.28
N LYS A 94 12.87 9.13 12.37
CA LYS A 94 12.22 10.18 13.16
C LYS A 94 13.24 11.19 13.66
N GLN A 95 14.30 10.72 14.31
CA GLN A 95 15.34 11.58 14.85
C GLN A 95 16.01 12.43 13.77
N ILE A 96 16.37 11.81 12.65
CA ILE A 96 17.04 12.52 11.54
C ILE A 96 16.12 13.58 10.94
N VAL A 97 14.85 13.25 10.70
CA VAL A 97 13.90 14.13 10.00
C VAL A 97 13.42 15.28 10.87
N PHE A 98 13.07 15.01 12.13
CA PHE A 98 12.40 15.99 13.00
C PHE A 98 13.35 16.70 13.94
N ASP A 99 14.40 16.03 14.44
CA ASP A 99 15.27 16.58 15.45
C ASP A 99 16.55 17.19 14.84
N VAL A 100 17.15 16.53 13.84
CA VAL A 100 18.42 16.95 13.24
C VAL A 100 18.20 17.88 12.05
N ARG A 101 17.43 17.45 11.05
CA ARG A 101 17.26 18.19 9.79
C ARG A 101 16.25 19.32 9.89
N LYS A 102 15.16 19.15 10.63
CA LYS A 102 14.08 20.14 10.85
C LYS A 102 13.59 20.76 9.54
N GLU A 103 13.39 19.92 8.54
CA GLU A 103 13.01 20.39 7.20
C GLU A 103 11.55 20.90 7.16
N ASP A 104 11.28 21.89 6.32
CA ASP A 104 9.94 22.45 6.10
C ASP A 104 8.95 21.40 5.60
N ASN A 105 9.44 20.41 4.83
CA ASN A 105 8.66 19.28 4.34
C ASN A 105 9.22 17.93 4.85
N PRO A 106 9.00 17.62 6.14
CA PRO A 106 9.55 16.41 6.76
C PRO A 106 9.01 15.12 6.10
N CYS A 107 7.80 15.13 5.56
CA CYS A 107 7.20 13.96 4.91
C CYS A 107 7.99 13.51 3.68
N SER A 108 8.52 14.43 2.90
CA SER A 108 9.31 14.13 1.71
C SER A 108 10.61 13.39 2.06
N LEU A 109 11.35 13.91 3.05
CA LEU A 109 12.59 13.30 3.52
C LEU A 109 12.33 11.94 4.18
N CYS A 110 11.32 11.84 5.05
CA CYS A 110 10.91 10.60 5.69
C CYS A 110 10.59 9.52 4.63
N ALA A 111 9.77 9.85 3.62
CA ALA A 111 9.43 8.93 2.54
C ALA A 111 10.66 8.48 1.74
N LYS A 112 11.62 9.39 1.49
CA LYS A 112 12.87 9.08 0.77
C LYS A 112 13.75 8.12 1.58
N MET A 113 13.94 8.38 2.87
CA MET A 113 14.77 7.55 3.76
C MET A 113 14.15 6.16 3.95
N ARG A 114 12.83 6.11 4.23
CA ARG A 114 12.09 4.85 4.36
C ARG A 114 12.17 4.00 3.09
N ARG A 115 12.06 4.63 1.91
CA ARG A 115 12.22 3.96 0.62
C ARG A 115 13.63 3.43 0.44
N GLY A 116 14.64 4.20 0.83
CA GLY A 116 16.05 3.77 0.78
C GLY A 116 16.30 2.55 1.65
N ALA A 117 15.90 2.58 2.92
CA ALA A 117 16.07 1.46 3.85
C ALA A 117 15.37 0.19 3.33
N LEU A 118 14.13 0.33 2.86
CA LEU A 118 13.37 -0.77 2.29
C LEU A 118 14.06 -1.36 1.04
N SER A 119 14.49 -0.50 0.11
CA SER A 119 15.15 -0.94 -1.13
C SER A 119 16.45 -1.71 -0.88
N ASN A 120 17.25 -1.30 0.10
CA ASN A 120 18.48 -2.01 0.48
C ASN A 120 18.16 -3.41 0.99
N LEU A 121 17.20 -3.53 1.91
CA LEU A 121 16.78 -4.82 2.45
C LEU A 121 16.28 -5.78 1.35
N LEU A 122 15.42 -5.27 0.45
CA LEU A 122 14.84 -6.08 -0.62
C LEU A 122 15.94 -6.63 -1.54
N ARG A 123 16.92 -5.80 -1.89
CA ARG A 123 18.07 -6.20 -2.71
C ARG A 123 18.93 -7.26 -2.02
N GLU A 124 19.26 -7.07 -0.74
CA GLU A 124 20.06 -8.01 0.05
C GLU A 124 19.40 -9.39 0.14
N ARG A 125 18.08 -9.43 0.15
CA ARG A 125 17.29 -10.66 0.22
C ARG A 125 16.90 -11.24 -1.14
N GLY A 126 17.26 -10.61 -2.24
CA GLY A 126 16.88 -11.05 -3.58
C GLY A 126 15.36 -11.00 -3.84
N ILE A 127 14.66 -10.08 -3.18
CA ILE A 127 13.20 -9.87 -3.37
C ILE A 127 13.00 -9.00 -4.59
N ASN A 128 12.19 -9.46 -5.54
CA ASN A 128 11.95 -8.77 -6.80
C ASN A 128 10.61 -8.03 -6.86
N LYS A 129 9.67 -8.28 -5.92
CA LYS A 129 8.38 -7.61 -5.85
C LYS A 129 8.13 -6.98 -4.48
N LEU A 130 7.63 -5.74 -4.47
CA LEU A 130 7.18 -5.05 -3.27
C LEU A 130 5.70 -4.73 -3.37
N ALA A 131 4.87 -5.40 -2.59
CA ALA A 131 3.45 -5.15 -2.48
C ALA A 131 3.17 -4.03 -1.47
N LEU A 132 2.44 -3.00 -1.90
CA LEU A 132 2.06 -1.84 -1.10
C LEU A 132 0.55 -1.73 -0.93
N GLY A 133 0.10 -1.29 0.25
CA GLY A 133 -1.29 -1.19 0.65
C GLY A 133 -2.10 -0.06 0.00
N HIS A 134 -1.63 0.54 -1.10
CA HIS A 134 -2.40 1.57 -1.81
C HIS A 134 -3.64 0.95 -2.46
N HIS A 135 -4.78 1.59 -2.25
CA HIS A 135 -6.09 1.08 -2.63
C HIS A 135 -6.83 2.02 -3.61
N PHE A 136 -8.05 1.66 -4.00
CA PHE A 136 -8.89 2.40 -4.93
C PHE A 136 -9.05 3.89 -4.58
N ASP A 137 -9.36 4.19 -3.30
CA ASP A 137 -9.57 5.58 -2.88
C ASP A 137 -8.26 6.39 -2.91
N ASP A 138 -7.12 5.78 -2.57
CA ASP A 138 -5.79 6.42 -2.70
C ASP A 138 -5.49 6.83 -4.14
N ALA A 139 -5.87 6.00 -5.12
CA ALA A 139 -5.67 6.31 -6.52
C ALA A 139 -6.51 7.52 -6.95
N VAL A 140 -7.80 7.53 -6.59
CA VAL A 140 -8.71 8.63 -6.88
C VAL A 140 -8.23 9.92 -6.19
N GLU A 141 -7.84 9.83 -4.92
CA GLU A 141 -7.30 10.98 -4.16
C GLU A 141 -6.02 11.52 -4.79
N THR A 142 -5.08 10.65 -5.15
CA THR A 142 -3.81 11.05 -5.77
C THR A 142 -4.03 11.69 -7.14
N PHE A 143 -4.92 11.13 -7.96
CA PHE A 143 -5.29 11.73 -9.24
C PHE A 143 -5.89 13.12 -9.08
N MET A 144 -6.81 13.28 -8.13
CA MET A 144 -7.44 14.58 -7.85
C MET A 144 -6.44 15.59 -7.26
N MET A 145 -5.48 15.14 -6.44
CA MET A 145 -4.38 16.00 -5.98
C MET A 145 -3.55 16.52 -7.14
N SER A 146 -3.14 15.64 -8.04
CA SER A 146 -2.36 16.01 -9.21
C SER A 146 -3.13 16.96 -10.13
N LEU A 147 -4.42 16.68 -10.36
CA LEU A 147 -5.28 17.53 -11.19
C LEU A 147 -5.45 18.93 -10.59
N LEU A 148 -5.80 19.03 -9.31
CA LEU A 148 -6.19 20.29 -8.69
C LEU A 148 -5.01 21.16 -8.22
N PHE A 149 -3.92 20.54 -7.77
CA PHE A 149 -2.76 21.28 -7.23
C PHE A 149 -1.60 21.40 -8.21
N GLU A 150 -1.47 20.46 -9.16
CA GLU A 150 -0.35 20.44 -10.10
C GLU A 150 -0.77 20.71 -11.55
N GLY A 151 -2.08 20.70 -11.86
CA GLY A 151 -2.60 20.84 -13.23
C GLY A 151 -2.21 19.69 -14.16
N ARG A 152 -2.04 18.48 -13.59
CA ARG A 152 -1.58 17.31 -14.33
C ARG A 152 -2.58 16.15 -14.22
N LEU A 153 -2.69 15.38 -15.31
CA LEU A 153 -3.38 14.08 -15.30
C LEU A 153 -2.35 13.01 -14.91
N SER A 154 -2.11 12.81 -13.62
CA SER A 154 -1.09 11.89 -13.13
C SER A 154 -1.56 11.15 -11.87
N CYS A 155 -1.11 9.91 -11.72
CA CYS A 155 -1.30 9.08 -10.54
C CYS A 155 -0.13 8.09 -10.43
N PHE A 156 0.02 7.45 -9.26
CA PHE A 156 0.91 6.29 -9.17
C PHE A 156 0.36 5.14 -10.02
N GLN A 157 1.23 4.33 -10.58
CA GLN A 157 0.86 3.17 -11.40
C GLN A 157 0.50 1.96 -10.54
N PRO A 158 -0.41 1.05 -10.96
CA PRO A 158 -0.66 -0.23 -10.31
C PRO A 158 0.60 -1.10 -10.19
N VAL A 159 1.46 -1.05 -11.21
CA VAL A 159 2.78 -1.68 -11.26
C VAL A 159 3.82 -0.64 -11.62
N THR A 160 4.92 -0.57 -10.87
CA THR A 160 6.01 0.39 -11.11
C THR A 160 7.36 -0.32 -10.98
N TYR A 161 8.11 -0.41 -12.05
CA TYR A 161 9.49 -0.90 -11.98
C TYR A 161 10.43 0.20 -11.48
N LEU A 162 11.30 -0.13 -10.54
CA LEU A 162 12.28 0.77 -9.96
C LEU A 162 13.67 0.43 -10.48
N ASP A 163 14.11 1.07 -11.57
CA ASP A 163 15.36 0.79 -12.27
C ASP A 163 16.60 0.76 -11.33
N ARG A 164 16.64 1.66 -10.34
CA ARG A 164 17.79 1.77 -9.43
C ARG A 164 17.93 0.56 -8.49
N THR A 165 16.86 -0.17 -8.25
CA THR A 165 16.82 -1.27 -7.27
C THR A 165 16.52 -2.62 -7.89
N GLY A 166 16.03 -2.66 -9.13
CA GLY A 166 15.55 -3.85 -9.81
C GLY A 166 14.26 -4.44 -9.21
N VAL A 167 13.58 -3.69 -8.33
CA VAL A 167 12.37 -4.13 -7.63
C VAL A 167 11.13 -3.58 -8.33
N THR A 168 10.14 -4.41 -8.56
CA THR A 168 8.82 -3.98 -9.05
C THR A 168 7.87 -3.73 -7.88
N GLN A 169 7.36 -2.51 -7.76
CA GLN A 169 6.28 -2.19 -6.83
C GLN A 169 4.93 -2.60 -7.43
N ILE A 170 4.11 -3.27 -6.64
CA ILE A 170 2.76 -3.70 -7.02
C ILE A 170 1.73 -3.21 -6.01
N ARG A 171 0.49 -2.98 -6.45
CA ARG A 171 -0.60 -2.45 -5.60
C ARG A 171 -1.86 -3.30 -5.73
N PRO A 172 -1.87 -4.50 -5.13
CA PRO A 172 -2.97 -5.45 -5.33
C PRO A 172 -4.33 -4.98 -4.81
N LEU A 173 -4.35 -4.00 -3.87
CA LEU A 173 -5.60 -3.42 -3.34
C LEU A 173 -6.27 -2.40 -4.27
N ILE A 174 -5.74 -2.16 -5.47
CA ILE A 174 -6.16 -1.06 -6.36
C ILE A 174 -7.66 -1.10 -6.75
N TYR A 175 -8.30 -2.26 -6.71
CA TYR A 175 -9.73 -2.43 -6.96
C TYR A 175 -10.59 -2.44 -5.69
N THR A 176 -9.97 -2.25 -4.52
CA THR A 176 -10.67 -2.36 -3.23
C THR A 176 -10.83 -0.99 -2.59
N GLY A 177 -12.06 -0.63 -2.24
CA GLY A 177 -12.35 0.62 -1.53
C GLY A 177 -11.95 0.57 -0.04
N GLU A 178 -11.56 1.72 0.51
CA GLU A 178 -11.12 1.89 1.91
C GLU A 178 -12.11 1.31 2.93
N GLN A 179 -13.42 1.54 2.72
CA GLN A 179 -14.45 1.06 3.64
C GLN A 179 -14.49 -0.48 3.72
N ARG A 180 -14.28 -1.15 2.59
CA ARG A 180 -14.24 -2.62 2.55
C ARG A 180 -13.02 -3.17 3.28
N ILE A 181 -11.86 -2.51 3.15
CA ILE A 181 -10.64 -2.84 3.89
C ILE A 181 -10.86 -2.63 5.40
N ALA A 182 -11.42 -1.49 5.79
CA ALA A 182 -11.67 -1.17 7.19
C ALA A 182 -12.66 -2.15 7.84
N ASN A 183 -13.71 -2.56 7.13
CA ASN A 183 -14.67 -3.55 7.60
C ASN A 183 -14.01 -4.92 7.80
N LEU A 184 -13.20 -5.36 6.84
CA LEU A 184 -12.49 -6.64 6.94
C LEU A 184 -11.46 -6.62 8.08
N ALA A 185 -10.69 -5.53 8.22
CA ALA A 185 -9.72 -5.38 9.31
C ALA A 185 -10.38 -5.48 10.68
N ARG A 186 -11.55 -4.85 10.85
CA ARG A 186 -12.33 -4.90 12.10
C ARG A 186 -12.90 -6.29 12.34
N GLN A 187 -13.48 -6.92 11.31
CA GLN A 187 -14.07 -8.27 11.41
C GLN A 187 -13.03 -9.34 11.76
N LEU A 188 -11.78 -9.15 11.34
CA LEU A 188 -10.68 -10.06 11.61
C LEU A 188 -9.85 -9.66 12.84
N GLU A 189 -10.24 -8.59 13.53
CA GLU A 189 -9.56 -8.07 14.73
C GLU A 189 -8.05 -7.92 14.52
N LEU A 190 -7.68 -7.30 13.37
CA LEU A 190 -6.27 -7.18 13.02
C LEU A 190 -5.52 -6.28 14.00
N PRO A 191 -4.26 -6.61 14.33
CA PRO A 191 -3.43 -5.86 15.28
C PRO A 191 -2.91 -4.57 14.64
N ILE A 192 -3.77 -3.56 14.57
CA ILE A 192 -3.42 -2.27 13.99
C ILE A 192 -2.50 -1.51 14.95
N VAL A 193 -1.33 -1.11 14.47
CA VAL A 193 -0.39 -0.25 15.16
C VAL A 193 -0.69 1.20 14.82
N GLU A 194 -1.00 2.01 15.82
CA GLU A 194 -1.26 3.43 15.63
C GLU A 194 0.02 4.17 15.21
N ASN A 195 -0.12 5.08 14.26
CA ASN A 195 0.98 5.92 13.80
C ASN A 195 0.99 7.25 14.59
N PRO A 196 1.96 7.49 15.48
CA PRO A 196 2.03 8.70 16.29
C PRO A 196 2.60 9.91 15.53
N CYS A 197 2.79 9.81 14.21
CA CYS A 197 3.37 10.90 13.42
C CYS A 197 2.51 12.17 13.46
N PRO A 198 3.04 13.34 13.87
CA PRO A 198 2.26 14.56 14.00
C PRO A 198 1.79 15.15 12.65
N GLN A 199 2.39 14.73 11.54
CA GLN A 199 2.07 15.22 10.19
C GLN A 199 0.87 14.53 9.53
N ASP A 200 0.22 13.59 10.22
CA ASP A 200 -0.88 12.80 9.65
C ASP A 200 -2.17 13.64 9.45
N LYS A 201 -2.32 14.72 10.22
CA LYS A 201 -3.50 15.62 10.16
C LYS A 201 -3.12 16.94 9.50
N GLY A 202 -3.90 17.37 8.47
CA GLY A 202 -3.71 18.66 7.79
C GLY A 202 -2.97 18.57 6.45
N SER A 203 -2.79 17.38 5.90
CA SER A 203 -2.15 17.19 4.59
C SER A 203 -3.07 17.57 3.44
N LYS A 204 -2.50 17.92 2.27
CA LYS A 204 -3.24 18.13 1.02
C LYS A 204 -4.12 16.93 0.64
N ARG A 205 -3.71 15.73 0.99
CA ARG A 205 -4.52 14.50 0.83
C ARG A 205 -5.79 14.56 1.68
N TYR A 206 -5.70 15.04 2.92
CA TYR A 206 -6.87 15.20 3.78
C TYR A 206 -7.88 16.20 3.18
N GLU A 207 -7.41 17.33 2.63
CA GLU A 207 -8.28 18.32 1.95
C GLU A 207 -9.04 17.66 0.79
N ILE A 208 -8.36 16.90 -0.07
CA ILE A 208 -8.98 16.17 -1.19
C ILE A 208 -9.98 15.12 -0.69
N LYS A 209 -9.63 14.38 0.36
CA LYS A 209 -10.54 13.38 0.96
C LYS A 209 -11.85 14.02 1.43
N GLN A 210 -11.78 15.21 2.05
CA GLN A 210 -12.98 15.95 2.45
C GLN A 210 -13.77 16.47 1.23
N LEU A 211 -13.12 17.02 0.22
CA LEU A 211 -13.74 17.46 -1.03
C LEU A 211 -14.50 16.31 -1.70
N LEU A 212 -13.84 15.16 -1.87
CA LEU A 212 -14.45 13.96 -2.47
C LEU A 212 -15.62 13.41 -1.62
N LYS A 213 -15.56 13.57 -0.30
CA LYS A 213 -16.68 13.20 0.59
C LYS A 213 -17.88 14.14 0.41
N MET A 214 -17.65 15.44 0.24
CA MET A 214 -18.71 16.41 -0.03
C MET A 214 -19.38 16.15 -1.38
N LEU A 215 -18.58 16.05 -2.44
CA LEU A 215 -19.08 15.82 -3.80
C LEU A 215 -19.79 14.46 -3.93
N GLY A 216 -19.35 13.46 -3.19
CA GLY A 216 -19.94 12.12 -3.20
C GLY A 216 -21.39 12.06 -2.68
N LYS A 217 -21.88 13.11 -1.99
CA LYS A 217 -23.29 13.21 -1.59
C LYS A 217 -24.20 13.43 -2.80
N ASP A 218 -23.76 14.29 -3.73
CA ASP A 218 -24.53 14.67 -4.93
C ASP A 218 -24.20 13.74 -6.11
N TYR A 219 -22.99 13.17 -6.13
CA TYR A 219 -22.47 12.31 -7.20
C TYR A 219 -21.92 10.99 -6.64
N PRO A 220 -22.77 10.04 -6.20
CA PRO A 220 -22.33 8.81 -5.52
C PRO A 220 -21.37 7.94 -6.35
N ASP A 221 -21.50 7.97 -7.69
CA ASP A 221 -20.65 7.19 -8.61
C ASP A 221 -19.35 7.90 -9.01
N MET A 222 -19.10 9.11 -8.51
CA MET A 222 -18.00 9.96 -8.98
C MET A 222 -16.65 9.26 -8.87
N ARG A 223 -16.36 8.63 -7.72
CA ARG A 223 -15.07 7.93 -7.54
C ARG A 223 -14.86 6.82 -8.57
N SER A 224 -15.90 6.03 -8.82
CA SER A 224 -15.85 4.97 -9.84
C SER A 224 -15.69 5.52 -11.25
N LYS A 225 -16.33 6.66 -11.55
CA LYS A 225 -16.21 7.34 -12.84
C LYS A 225 -14.81 7.92 -13.04
N ILE A 226 -14.20 8.52 -12.00
CA ILE A 226 -12.82 9.02 -12.04
C ILE A 226 -11.86 7.86 -12.28
N PHE A 227 -11.96 6.80 -11.49
CA PHE A 227 -11.11 5.61 -11.64
C PHE A 227 -11.25 4.98 -13.03
N GLY A 228 -12.47 4.80 -13.52
CA GLY A 228 -12.71 4.31 -14.87
C GLY A 228 -12.21 5.24 -15.97
N ALA A 229 -12.17 6.56 -15.74
CA ALA A 229 -11.53 7.50 -16.66
C ALA A 229 -10.01 7.28 -16.69
N MET A 230 -9.36 7.11 -15.53
CA MET A 230 -7.93 6.79 -15.44
C MET A 230 -7.57 5.51 -16.21
N GLN A 231 -8.42 4.48 -16.17
CA GLN A 231 -8.21 3.23 -16.91
C GLN A 231 -8.41 3.35 -18.44
N ARG A 232 -9.26 4.26 -18.88
CA ARG A 232 -9.59 4.46 -20.32
C ARG A 232 -8.70 5.49 -21.00
N LEU A 233 -8.25 6.50 -20.26
CA LEU A 233 -7.28 7.44 -20.78
C LEU A 233 -5.91 6.76 -20.84
N PRO A 234 -5.03 7.19 -21.77
CA PRO A 234 -3.67 6.67 -21.85
C PRO A 234 -2.79 7.25 -20.71
N LEU A 235 -3.20 6.97 -19.46
CA LEU A 235 -2.34 7.18 -18.30
C LEU A 235 -1.39 5.99 -18.23
N ASP A 236 -0.09 6.27 -18.15
CA ASP A 236 0.96 5.26 -18.13
C ASP A 236 0.69 4.19 -17.05
N GLY A 237 0.71 2.92 -17.45
CA GLY A 237 0.56 1.78 -16.55
C GLY A 237 -0.83 1.53 -16.00
N TRP A 238 -1.88 2.18 -16.53
CA TRP A 238 -3.26 2.02 -16.04
C TRP A 238 -4.17 1.17 -16.94
N ALA A 239 -3.78 0.91 -18.17
CA ALA A 239 -4.51 -0.04 -19.02
C ALA A 239 -4.27 -1.47 -18.51
N PRO A 240 -5.34 -2.28 -18.20
CA PRO A 240 -5.16 -3.69 -17.87
C PRO A 240 -4.53 -4.43 -19.04
N GLU A 241 -3.59 -5.32 -18.76
CA GLU A 241 -3.11 -6.30 -19.74
C GLU A 241 -4.27 -7.30 -19.96
N ARG A 242 -4.85 -7.29 -21.16
CA ARG A 242 -5.96 -8.18 -21.53
C ARG A 242 -5.43 -9.51 -22.02
#